data_f49904b3bd3b86771f7d66d6481540cb
#
_entry.id   f49904b3bd3b86771f7d66d6481540cb
#
_cell.length_a   1.000
_cell.length_b   1.000
_cell.length_c   1.000
_cell.angle_alpha   90.00
_cell.angle_beta   90.00
_cell.angle_gamma   90.00
#
_symmetry.space_group_name_H-M   'P 1'
#
loop_
_entity.id
_entity.type
_entity.pdbx_description
1 polymer ?
#
loop_
_entity_poly.entity_id
_entity_poly.type
_entity_poly.pdbx_seq_one_letter_code
_entity_poly.pdbx_strand_id
1 'polypeptide(L)'
;MNVLNQLIDKQQRWALYQGDCVETLRGIPDNSIHYSIFSPPFASLYTYSNSDRDMGNSSDGGEFQQHFGYLIAELYRTIMPGRLVSVHCMNLPAMKSRDGFIGIKDFRGDIIREMTEYGFIFHSEVCIWKNPVTEMQRTKALGLLHKQIRKDSAMSRQGLPDYVVTFRKPGENPEPIPHDHESFPVDVWQKYASPVWMDVRQSNTLQRKSARDEKDEKHICPLQLDVIERCIDLWTNPGDIVLDPFAGIGSVPYQAVLMGRRGLGIELKDSYFAQATKNLESAEHTADTEGVDTRVRLRCPNCGVKVTDSKICPICGVDLMAKEE
;
A
#
# COMPACT_ATOMS: atom_id res chain seq x y z
N MET A 1 -22.53 11.49 8.28
CA MET A 1 -21.36 11.41 7.39
C MET A 1 -20.88 12.84 7.13
N ASN A 2 -19.72 13.23 7.68
CA ASN A 2 -19.09 14.53 7.40
C ASN A 2 -18.12 14.40 6.22
N VAL A 3 -18.67 14.08 5.05
CA VAL A 3 -17.92 14.02 3.81
C VAL A 3 -17.95 15.39 3.16
N LEU A 4 -16.79 15.99 2.88
CA LEU A 4 -16.68 17.30 2.26
C LEU A 4 -17.07 17.24 0.78
N ASN A 5 -16.69 16.14 0.11
CA ASN A 5 -17.03 15.87 -1.28
C ASN A 5 -17.03 14.35 -1.54
N GLN A 6 -17.80 13.90 -2.53
CA GLN A 6 -17.79 12.52 -2.98
C GLN A 6 -17.90 12.45 -4.49
N LEU A 7 -17.13 11.56 -5.10
CA LEU A 7 -17.19 11.25 -6.51
C LEU A 7 -17.36 9.74 -6.67
N ILE A 8 -18.31 9.34 -7.48
CA ILE A 8 -18.60 7.93 -7.77
C ILE A 8 -18.71 7.79 -9.29
N ASP A 9 -17.96 6.86 -9.85
CA ASP A 9 -18.05 6.53 -11.26
C ASP A 9 -19.47 6.03 -11.63
N LYS A 10 -19.94 6.36 -12.82
CA LYS A 10 -21.27 5.97 -13.34
C LYS A 10 -21.49 4.46 -13.34
N GLN A 11 -20.44 3.66 -13.58
CA GLN A 11 -20.48 2.21 -13.55
C GLN A 11 -20.16 1.62 -12.17
N GLN A 12 -19.97 2.47 -11.15
CA GLN A 12 -19.64 2.11 -9.78
C GLN A 12 -18.35 1.27 -9.65
N ARG A 13 -17.39 1.48 -10.56
CA ARG A 13 -16.07 0.84 -10.52
C ARG A 13 -15.18 1.45 -9.45
N TRP A 14 -15.42 2.70 -9.10
CA TRP A 14 -14.71 3.38 -8.02
C TRP A 14 -15.60 4.41 -7.31
N ALA A 15 -15.25 4.66 -6.07
CA ALA A 15 -15.76 5.77 -5.29
C ALA A 15 -14.61 6.44 -4.53
N LEU A 16 -14.61 7.76 -4.51
CA LEU A 16 -13.64 8.56 -3.79
C LEU A 16 -14.35 9.55 -2.88
N TYR A 17 -14.04 9.51 -1.60
CA TYR A 17 -14.60 10.38 -0.58
C TYR A 17 -13.55 11.35 -0.06
N GLN A 18 -13.89 12.63 0.00
CA GLN A 18 -13.08 13.64 0.63
C GLN A 18 -13.50 13.84 2.08
N GLY A 19 -12.63 13.51 3.02
CA GLY A 19 -12.94 13.65 4.44
C GLY A 19 -12.04 12.85 5.35
N ASP A 20 -12.34 12.91 6.63
CA ASP A 20 -11.71 12.06 7.65
C ASP A 20 -12.09 10.59 7.43
N CYS A 21 -11.11 9.70 7.49
CA CYS A 21 -11.33 8.28 7.20
C CYS A 21 -12.24 7.59 8.23
N VAL A 22 -12.13 7.94 9.51
CA VAL A 22 -12.97 7.35 10.58
C VAL A 22 -14.41 7.80 10.41
N GLU A 23 -14.63 9.11 10.22
CA GLU A 23 -15.98 9.65 10.04
C GLU A 23 -16.64 9.13 8.75
N THR A 24 -15.88 9.01 7.68
CA THR A 24 -16.37 8.49 6.40
C THR A 24 -16.75 7.02 6.51
N LEU A 25 -15.90 6.20 7.13
CA LEU A 25 -16.14 4.77 7.31
C LEU A 25 -17.41 4.49 8.12
N ARG A 26 -17.78 5.34 9.09
CA ARG A 26 -19.06 5.21 9.83
C ARG A 26 -20.29 5.17 8.91
N GLY A 27 -20.19 5.70 7.71
CA GLY A 27 -21.25 5.63 6.71
C GLY A 27 -21.20 4.40 5.82
N ILE A 28 -20.15 3.59 5.89
CA ILE A 28 -20.02 2.34 5.14
C ILE A 28 -20.71 1.22 5.93
N PRO A 29 -21.52 0.36 5.28
CA PRO A 29 -22.20 -0.73 5.97
C PRO A 29 -21.23 -1.75 6.61
N ASP A 30 -21.69 -2.41 7.66
CA ASP A 30 -20.97 -3.51 8.29
C ASP A 30 -20.74 -4.64 7.29
N ASN A 31 -19.57 -5.29 7.38
CA ASN A 31 -19.24 -6.49 6.59
C ASN A 31 -19.48 -6.31 5.07
N SER A 32 -19.14 -5.15 4.52
CA SER A 32 -19.35 -4.81 3.11
C SER A 32 -18.07 -4.64 2.29
N ILE A 33 -16.92 -4.55 2.95
CA ILE A 33 -15.61 -4.39 2.30
C ILE A 33 -14.91 -5.75 2.21
N HIS A 34 -14.45 -6.10 1.02
CA HIS A 34 -13.84 -7.40 0.75
C HIS A 34 -12.36 -7.43 1.11
N TYR A 35 -11.66 -6.33 0.88
CA TYR A 35 -10.24 -6.21 1.18
C TYR A 35 -9.85 -4.76 1.44
N SER A 36 -8.85 -4.54 2.29
CA SER A 36 -8.23 -3.23 2.45
C SER A 36 -6.72 -3.36 2.37
N ILE A 37 -6.10 -2.42 1.64
CA ILE A 37 -4.64 -2.25 1.64
C ILE A 37 -4.31 -0.76 1.68
N PHE A 38 -3.40 -0.37 2.57
CA PHE A 38 -3.03 1.04 2.73
C PHE A 38 -1.66 1.20 3.39
N SER A 39 -1.10 2.41 3.26
CA SER A 39 0.03 2.89 4.05
C SER A 39 -0.49 3.94 5.03
N PRO A 40 -0.48 3.69 6.35
CA PRO A 40 -0.86 4.71 7.30
C PRO A 40 0.14 5.88 7.27
N PRO A 41 -0.24 7.09 7.69
CA PRO A 41 0.73 8.14 7.95
C PRO A 41 1.78 7.62 8.95
N PHE A 42 3.06 7.78 8.61
CA PHE A 42 4.13 7.35 9.52
C PHE A 42 4.25 8.36 10.66
N ALA A 43 3.68 8.03 11.82
CA ALA A 43 3.62 8.85 13.03
C ALA A 43 4.83 9.77 13.20
N SER A 44 4.64 11.08 13.26
CA SER A 44 5.66 12.11 13.44
C SER A 44 6.82 12.17 12.41
N LEU A 45 6.82 11.34 11.37
CA LEU A 45 7.85 11.37 10.34
C LEU A 45 7.56 12.44 9.28
N TYR A 46 6.28 12.62 8.94
CA TYR A 46 5.82 13.55 7.92
C TYR A 46 4.49 14.19 8.33
N THR A 47 4.39 15.50 8.18
CA THR A 47 3.13 16.25 8.22
C THR A 47 2.56 16.30 6.80
N TYR A 48 1.34 15.82 6.61
CA TYR A 48 0.70 15.76 5.30
C TYR A 48 -0.26 16.93 5.06
N SER A 49 -0.87 17.45 6.12
CA SER A 49 -1.76 18.60 6.06
C SER A 49 -1.68 19.42 7.37
N ASN A 50 -2.27 20.64 7.37
CA ASN A 50 -2.40 21.46 8.59
C ASN A 50 -3.69 21.15 9.39
N SER A 51 -4.35 20.04 9.10
CA SER A 51 -5.59 19.65 9.78
C SER A 51 -5.29 18.94 11.09
N ASP A 52 -6.00 19.30 12.17
CA ASP A 52 -5.98 18.58 13.46
C ASP A 52 -6.48 17.11 13.32
N ARG A 53 -7.13 16.79 12.19
CA ARG A 53 -7.61 15.44 11.86
C ARG A 53 -6.60 14.59 11.10
N ASP A 54 -5.46 15.16 10.75
CA ASP A 54 -4.37 14.44 10.08
C ASP A 54 -3.58 13.64 11.12
N MET A 55 -3.69 12.32 11.09
CA MET A 55 -2.95 11.42 11.99
C MET A 55 -1.43 11.60 11.88
N GLY A 56 -0.93 12.14 10.76
CA GLY A 56 0.48 12.50 10.58
C GLY A 56 0.94 13.67 11.48
N ASN A 57 -0.01 14.46 12.00
CA ASN A 57 0.26 15.59 12.89
C ASN A 57 0.28 15.21 14.37
N SER A 58 0.11 13.94 14.71
CA SER A 58 0.16 13.46 16.10
C SER A 58 1.45 13.90 16.78
N SER A 59 1.33 14.54 17.93
CA SER A 59 2.44 15.15 18.68
C SER A 59 3.38 14.09 19.28
N ASP A 60 2.84 12.92 19.58
CA ASP A 60 3.58 11.76 20.08
C ASP A 60 3.00 10.43 19.59
N GLY A 61 3.67 9.32 19.93
CA GLY A 61 3.24 7.98 19.53
C GLY A 61 1.91 7.54 20.16
N GLY A 62 1.57 8.05 21.33
CA GLY A 62 0.32 7.70 22.04
C GLY A 62 -0.91 8.30 21.36
N GLU A 63 -0.82 9.54 20.93
CA GLU A 63 -1.90 10.21 20.18
C GLU A 63 -2.15 9.52 18.82
N PHE A 64 -1.07 9.15 18.10
CA PHE A 64 -1.18 8.37 16.88
C PHE A 64 -1.90 7.03 17.13
N GLN A 65 -1.50 6.28 18.17
CA GLN A 65 -2.11 4.99 18.51
C GLN A 65 -3.60 5.14 18.80
N GLN A 66 -4.00 6.17 19.55
CA GLN A 66 -5.41 6.44 19.85
C GLN A 66 -6.22 6.68 18.57
N HIS A 67 -5.74 7.54 17.67
CA HIS A 67 -6.43 7.85 16.41
C HIS A 67 -6.44 6.64 15.47
N PHE A 68 -5.35 5.89 15.42
CA PHE A 68 -5.26 4.67 14.61
C PHE A 68 -6.21 3.59 15.14
N GLY A 69 -6.38 3.49 16.46
CA GLY A 69 -7.36 2.60 17.08
C GLY A 69 -8.80 2.86 16.65
N TYR A 70 -9.21 4.13 16.50
CA TYR A 70 -10.53 4.45 15.96
C TYR A 70 -10.71 3.95 14.52
N LEU A 71 -9.68 4.10 13.69
CA LEU A 71 -9.70 3.56 12.32
C LEU A 71 -9.79 2.03 12.33
N ILE A 72 -9.01 1.35 13.17
CA ILE A 72 -9.01 -0.12 13.26
C ILE A 72 -10.39 -0.63 13.66
N ALA A 73 -11.07 0.03 14.59
CA ALA A 73 -12.44 -0.32 14.98
C ALA A 73 -13.41 -0.27 13.80
N GLU A 74 -13.33 0.79 12.96
CA GLU A 74 -14.16 0.93 11.77
C GLU A 74 -13.77 -0.08 10.67
N LEU A 75 -12.48 -0.38 10.50
CA LEU A 75 -12.02 -1.44 9.59
C LEU A 75 -12.54 -2.81 10.06
N TYR A 76 -12.46 -3.09 11.37
CA TYR A 76 -12.99 -4.34 11.91
C TYR A 76 -14.50 -4.48 11.68
N ARG A 77 -15.26 -3.40 11.79
CA ARG A 77 -16.70 -3.40 11.55
C ARG A 77 -17.01 -3.60 10.05
N THR A 78 -16.32 -2.89 9.16
CA THR A 78 -16.66 -2.82 7.73
C THR A 78 -16.12 -3.97 6.89
N ILE A 79 -14.97 -4.55 7.25
CA ILE A 79 -14.39 -5.72 6.56
C ILE A 79 -15.29 -6.95 6.79
N MET A 80 -15.50 -7.75 5.75
CA MET A 80 -16.24 -9.00 5.82
C MET A 80 -15.53 -10.03 6.69
N PRO A 81 -16.27 -10.92 7.42
CA PRO A 81 -15.67 -12.02 8.15
C PRO A 81 -14.78 -12.90 7.25
N GLY A 82 -13.64 -13.36 7.79
CA GLY A 82 -12.69 -14.19 7.05
C GLY A 82 -11.87 -13.47 5.98
N ARG A 83 -12.13 -12.18 5.74
CA ARG A 83 -11.39 -11.34 4.78
C ARG A 83 -10.22 -10.60 5.43
N LEU A 84 -9.41 -9.96 4.63
CA LEU A 84 -8.08 -9.48 5.01
C LEU A 84 -7.94 -7.95 4.95
N VAL A 85 -7.01 -7.47 5.78
CA VAL A 85 -6.49 -6.10 5.76
C VAL A 85 -4.97 -6.17 5.69
N SER A 86 -4.36 -5.49 4.74
CA SER A 86 -2.90 -5.38 4.61
C SER A 86 -2.45 -3.96 4.89
N VAL A 87 -1.48 -3.82 5.78
CA VAL A 87 -0.87 -2.54 6.13
C VAL A 87 0.56 -2.51 5.62
N HIS A 88 0.84 -1.60 4.69
CA HIS A 88 2.20 -1.34 4.24
C HIS A 88 2.88 -0.38 5.21
N CYS A 89 3.99 -0.78 5.78
CA CYS A 89 4.73 0.03 6.75
C CYS A 89 6.24 -0.22 6.69
N MET A 90 6.98 0.57 7.43
CA MET A 90 8.40 0.35 7.72
C MET A 90 8.68 0.73 9.16
N ASN A 91 9.72 0.15 9.76
CA ASN A 91 10.23 0.63 11.03
C ASN A 91 10.85 2.03 10.87
N LEU A 92 10.75 2.86 11.90
CA LEU A 92 11.17 4.25 11.81
C LEU A 92 12.62 4.44 12.28
N PRO A 93 13.46 5.19 11.53
CA PRO A 93 14.80 5.50 11.99
C PRO A 93 14.75 6.45 13.18
N ALA A 94 15.43 6.09 14.28
CA ALA A 94 15.72 6.99 15.37
C ALA A 94 16.99 7.79 15.06
N MET A 95 16.93 9.11 15.27
CA MET A 95 18.03 10.05 15.03
C MET A 95 18.44 10.73 16.33
N LYS A 96 19.76 10.86 16.56
CA LYS A 96 20.29 11.46 17.79
C LYS A 96 19.77 12.87 18.06
N SER A 97 19.57 13.67 17.03
CA SER A 97 19.08 15.05 17.13
C SER A 97 17.62 15.17 17.55
N ARG A 98 16.79 14.18 17.20
CA ARG A 98 15.34 14.17 17.48
C ARG A 98 15.01 13.26 18.66
N ASP A 99 15.61 12.05 18.68
CA ASP A 99 15.22 10.97 19.57
C ASP A 99 16.23 10.73 20.71
N GLY A 100 17.37 11.44 20.70
CA GLY A 100 18.44 11.29 21.69
C GLY A 100 19.38 10.10 21.47
N PHE A 101 19.04 9.18 20.56
CA PHE A 101 19.82 7.99 20.23
C PHE A 101 19.77 7.67 18.73
N ILE A 102 20.68 6.78 18.30
CA ILE A 102 20.68 6.22 16.94
C ILE A 102 20.16 4.79 17.02
N GLY A 103 19.13 4.46 16.25
CA GLY A 103 18.53 3.12 16.28
C GLY A 103 17.29 3.00 15.38
N ILE A 104 16.39 2.12 15.78
CA ILE A 104 15.14 1.83 15.09
C ILE A 104 14.00 1.88 16.10
N LYS A 105 12.88 2.52 15.72
CA LYS A 105 11.60 2.43 16.43
C LYS A 105 10.75 1.35 15.76
N ASP A 106 10.19 0.44 16.54
CA ASP A 106 9.44 -0.73 16.06
C ASP A 106 7.99 -0.37 15.68
N PHE A 107 7.82 0.52 14.68
CA PHE A 107 6.49 0.93 14.22
C PHE A 107 5.68 -0.24 13.63
N ARG A 108 6.34 -1.17 12.95
CA ARG A 108 5.69 -2.40 12.48
C ARG A 108 5.10 -3.23 13.63
N GLY A 109 5.87 -3.40 14.71
CA GLY A 109 5.39 -4.12 15.89
C GLY A 109 4.24 -3.39 16.60
N ASP A 110 4.25 -2.05 16.61
CA ASP A 110 3.12 -1.26 17.14
C ASP A 110 1.84 -1.54 16.33
N ILE A 111 1.90 -1.53 15.00
CA ILE A 111 0.75 -1.86 14.14
C ILE A 111 0.24 -3.28 14.44
N ILE A 112 1.14 -4.27 14.60
CA ILE A 112 0.74 -5.65 14.87
C ILE A 112 0.00 -5.74 16.21
N ARG A 113 0.54 -5.11 17.24
CA ARG A 113 -0.08 -5.09 18.57
C ARG A 113 -1.47 -4.44 18.52
N GLU A 114 -1.55 -3.26 17.95
CA GLU A 114 -2.80 -2.50 17.85
C GLU A 114 -3.87 -3.29 17.08
N MET A 115 -3.58 -3.79 15.89
CA MET A 115 -4.53 -4.57 15.10
C MET A 115 -5.01 -5.82 15.82
N THR A 116 -4.12 -6.50 16.56
CA THR A 116 -4.48 -7.71 17.31
C THR A 116 -5.30 -7.41 18.57
N GLU A 117 -5.08 -6.29 19.24
CA GLU A 117 -5.90 -5.81 20.36
C GLU A 117 -7.35 -5.55 19.95
N TYR A 118 -7.58 -5.07 18.71
CA TYR A 118 -8.92 -4.89 18.15
C TYR A 118 -9.55 -6.19 17.60
N GLY A 119 -8.89 -7.34 17.75
CA GLY A 119 -9.45 -8.66 17.45
C GLY A 119 -9.11 -9.20 16.06
N PHE A 120 -8.28 -8.51 15.27
CA PHE A 120 -7.74 -9.10 14.06
C PHE A 120 -6.73 -10.20 14.38
N ILE A 121 -6.65 -11.20 13.52
CA ILE A 121 -5.63 -12.25 13.56
C ILE A 121 -4.43 -11.79 12.74
N PHE A 122 -3.22 -11.76 13.32
CA PHE A 122 -2.00 -11.58 12.54
C PHE A 122 -1.83 -12.78 11.60
N HIS A 123 -2.03 -12.55 10.30
CA HIS A 123 -2.14 -13.61 9.30
C HIS A 123 -0.81 -13.91 8.64
N SER A 124 -0.14 -12.90 8.11
CA SER A 124 1.11 -13.06 7.38
C SER A 124 1.88 -11.75 7.25
N GLU A 125 3.13 -11.86 6.84
CA GLU A 125 4.02 -10.72 6.61
C GLU A 125 4.91 -10.99 5.42
N VAL A 126 5.15 -9.97 4.62
CA VAL A 126 6.14 -9.96 3.56
C VAL A 126 7.11 -8.81 3.77
N CYS A 127 8.40 -9.09 3.68
CA CYS A 127 9.46 -8.09 3.66
C CYS A 127 9.71 -7.64 2.21
N ILE A 128 9.69 -6.34 1.95
CA ILE A 128 9.98 -5.74 0.64
C ILE A 128 11.41 -5.22 0.66
N TRP A 129 12.24 -5.78 -0.19
CA TRP A 129 13.62 -5.33 -0.33
C TRP A 129 13.69 -3.90 -0.89
N LYS A 130 14.59 -3.10 -0.34
CA LYS A 130 14.92 -1.76 -0.83
C LYS A 130 16.41 -1.62 -1.09
N ASN A 131 16.76 -0.84 -2.10
CA ASN A 131 18.14 -0.45 -2.31
C ASN A 131 18.64 0.36 -1.10
N PRO A 132 19.66 -0.11 -0.35
CA PRO A 132 20.07 0.51 0.90
C PRO A 132 20.62 1.93 0.72
N VAL A 133 21.24 2.23 -0.42
CA VAL A 133 21.77 3.58 -0.70
C VAL A 133 20.61 4.56 -0.91
N THR A 134 19.61 4.17 -1.69
CA THR A 134 18.43 5.00 -1.94
C THR A 134 17.63 5.23 -0.65
N GLU A 135 17.45 4.18 0.16
CA GLU A 135 16.75 4.28 1.45
C GLU A 135 17.46 5.26 2.39
N MET A 136 18.77 5.11 2.56
CA MET A 136 19.56 5.94 3.45
C MET A 136 19.59 7.41 3.01
N GLN A 137 19.65 7.68 1.70
CA GLN A 137 19.55 9.03 1.17
C GLN A 137 18.19 9.66 1.44
N ARG A 138 17.12 8.88 1.34
CA ARG A 138 15.75 9.34 1.53
C ARG A 138 15.44 9.60 3.00
N THR A 139 15.84 8.74 3.91
CA THR A 139 15.58 8.88 5.34
C THR A 139 16.55 9.83 6.04
N LYS A 140 17.65 10.21 5.38
CA LYS A 140 18.74 11.02 5.97
C LYS A 140 19.28 10.45 7.30
N ALA A 141 19.02 9.18 7.57
CA ALA A 141 19.48 8.48 8.75
C ALA A 141 20.89 7.95 8.55
N LEU A 142 21.62 7.75 9.66
CA LEU A 142 22.96 7.22 9.62
C LEU A 142 22.93 5.73 9.23
N GLY A 143 23.25 5.47 7.97
CA GLY A 143 23.24 4.13 7.41
C GLY A 143 24.63 3.50 7.32
N LEU A 144 24.67 2.19 7.10
CA LEU A 144 25.89 1.40 6.95
C LEU A 144 26.53 1.64 5.57
N LEU A 145 26.99 2.87 5.33
CA LEU A 145 27.72 3.25 4.12
C LEU A 145 29.20 2.89 4.25
N HIS A 146 29.85 2.57 3.14
CA HIS A 146 31.26 2.19 3.10
C HIS A 146 32.17 3.20 3.83
N LYS A 147 31.93 4.50 3.70
CA LYS A 147 32.64 5.55 4.44
C LYS A 147 32.46 5.44 5.95
N GLN A 148 31.28 5.04 6.41
CA GLN A 148 30.92 4.96 7.81
C GLN A 148 31.52 3.71 8.47
N ILE A 149 31.54 2.58 7.78
CA ILE A 149 32.20 1.34 8.22
C ILE A 149 33.66 1.60 8.58
N ARG A 150 34.34 2.45 7.82
CA ARG A 150 35.77 2.79 8.06
C ARG A 150 35.99 3.66 9.28
N LYS A 151 34.96 4.29 9.82
CA LYS A 151 35.05 5.12 11.03
C LYS A 151 34.66 4.33 12.27
N ASP A 152 33.43 3.88 12.30
CA ASP A 152 32.83 3.10 13.38
C ASP A 152 31.56 2.42 12.84
N SER A 153 31.63 1.13 12.54
CA SER A 153 30.49 0.38 12.01
C SER A 153 29.39 0.18 13.05
N ALA A 154 29.73 0.19 14.36
CA ALA A 154 28.75 0.01 15.43
C ALA A 154 27.79 1.21 15.59
N MET A 155 28.17 2.37 15.08
CA MET A 155 27.34 3.59 15.09
C MET A 155 26.46 3.73 13.86
N SER A 156 26.37 2.72 13.00
CA SER A 156 25.57 2.73 11.79
C SER A 156 24.71 1.47 11.69
N ARG A 157 23.64 1.51 10.92
CA ARG A 157 22.71 0.41 10.73
C ARG A 157 22.52 0.09 9.25
N GLN A 158 22.02 -1.09 8.96
CA GLN A 158 21.55 -1.48 7.63
C GLN A 158 20.38 -0.60 7.18
N GLY A 159 20.10 -0.62 5.88
CA GLY A 159 18.89 -0.03 5.31
C GLY A 159 17.64 -0.70 5.90
N LEU A 160 16.55 0.06 5.98
CA LEU A 160 15.27 -0.45 6.44
C LEU A 160 14.46 -0.96 5.26
N PRO A 161 13.97 -2.20 5.31
CA PRO A 161 13.00 -2.68 4.33
C PRO A 161 11.62 -2.08 4.59
N ASP A 162 10.72 -2.23 3.63
CA ASP A 162 9.29 -2.10 3.91
C ASP A 162 8.69 -3.47 4.22
N TYR A 163 7.48 -3.45 4.77
CA TYR A 163 6.70 -4.63 5.09
C TYR A 163 5.27 -4.47 4.59
N VAL A 164 4.68 -5.56 4.14
CA VAL A 164 3.22 -5.71 4.06
C VAL A 164 2.84 -6.66 5.19
N VAL A 165 2.17 -6.12 6.19
CA VAL A 165 1.67 -6.88 7.34
C VAL A 165 0.18 -7.13 7.11
N THR A 166 -0.23 -8.38 7.06
CA THR A 166 -1.60 -8.77 6.70
C THR A 166 -2.31 -9.37 7.90
N PHE A 167 -3.54 -8.94 8.10
CA PHE A 167 -4.42 -9.31 9.19
C PHE A 167 -5.71 -9.91 8.65
N ARG A 168 -6.28 -10.88 9.35
CA ARG A 168 -7.54 -11.52 9.01
C ARG A 168 -8.60 -11.19 10.03
N LYS A 169 -9.78 -10.76 9.58
CA LYS A 169 -10.94 -10.69 10.47
C LYS A 169 -11.41 -12.12 10.80
N PRO A 170 -11.65 -12.47 12.07
CA PRO A 170 -12.21 -13.76 12.45
C PRO A 170 -13.53 -14.06 11.74
N GLY A 171 -13.85 -15.33 11.60
CA GLY A 171 -15.07 -15.82 10.95
C GLY A 171 -14.80 -16.56 9.65
N GLU A 172 -15.84 -17.12 9.08
CA GLU A 172 -15.81 -17.78 7.77
C GLU A 172 -15.93 -16.76 6.66
N ASN A 173 -15.17 -16.97 5.59
CA ASN A 173 -15.30 -16.16 4.38
C ASN A 173 -16.50 -16.64 3.55
N PRO A 174 -17.58 -15.85 3.43
CA PRO A 174 -18.75 -16.25 2.65
C PRO A 174 -18.48 -16.31 1.14
N GLU A 175 -17.40 -15.66 0.69
CA GLU A 175 -17.01 -15.56 -0.71
C GLU A 175 -15.55 -16.02 -0.87
N PRO A 176 -15.28 -17.34 -0.95
CA PRO A 176 -13.94 -17.87 -1.13
C PRO A 176 -13.23 -17.29 -2.36
N ILE A 177 -11.91 -17.21 -2.29
CA ILE A 177 -11.06 -16.67 -3.36
C ILE A 177 -10.31 -17.85 -4.00
N PRO A 178 -10.91 -18.57 -4.96
CA PRO A 178 -10.26 -19.68 -5.63
C PRO A 178 -9.28 -19.18 -6.67
N HIS A 179 -8.12 -19.80 -6.72
CA HIS A 179 -7.14 -19.64 -7.79
C HIS A 179 -6.93 -20.99 -8.48
N ASP A 180 -6.87 -21.01 -9.79
CA ASP A 180 -6.50 -22.16 -10.58
C ASP A 180 -5.13 -21.98 -11.26
N HIS A 181 -4.68 -22.99 -11.99
CA HIS A 181 -3.38 -22.95 -12.66
C HIS A 181 -3.30 -21.95 -13.81
N GLU A 182 -4.43 -21.51 -14.36
CA GLU A 182 -4.47 -20.53 -15.45
C GLU A 182 -4.44 -19.11 -14.87
N SER A 183 -5.27 -18.86 -13.87
CA SER A 183 -5.37 -17.55 -13.20
C SER A 183 -4.17 -17.26 -12.31
N PHE A 184 -3.54 -18.29 -11.73
CA PHE A 184 -2.40 -18.17 -10.82
C PHE A 184 -1.34 -19.26 -11.09
N PRO A 185 -0.52 -19.12 -12.16
CA PRO A 185 0.51 -20.09 -12.51
C PRO A 185 1.55 -20.31 -11.40
N VAL A 186 2.18 -21.50 -11.42
CA VAL A 186 3.11 -21.93 -10.36
C VAL A 186 4.29 -20.96 -10.15
N ASP A 187 4.84 -20.41 -11.21
CA ASP A 187 5.95 -19.46 -11.15
C ASP A 187 5.54 -18.10 -10.56
N VAL A 188 4.30 -17.66 -10.79
CA VAL A 188 3.70 -16.51 -10.12
C VAL A 188 3.49 -16.80 -8.65
N TRP A 189 2.92 -17.98 -8.34
CA TRP A 189 2.74 -18.43 -6.97
C TRP A 189 4.06 -18.46 -6.20
N GLN A 190 5.13 -19.01 -6.75
CA GLN A 190 6.45 -19.05 -6.10
C GLN A 190 6.97 -17.66 -5.73
N LYS A 191 6.79 -16.68 -6.61
CA LYS A 191 7.18 -15.28 -6.35
C LYS A 191 6.35 -14.64 -5.24
N TYR A 192 5.04 -14.85 -5.28
CA TYR A 192 4.11 -14.21 -4.33
C TYR A 192 4.14 -14.87 -2.95
N ALA A 193 4.37 -16.19 -2.89
CA ALA A 193 4.51 -16.95 -1.66
C ALA A 193 5.86 -16.71 -0.94
N SER A 194 6.82 -16.05 -1.60
CA SER A 194 8.10 -15.70 -0.97
C SER A 194 7.90 -14.73 0.21
N PRO A 195 8.52 -14.98 1.37
CA PRO A 195 8.44 -14.06 2.50
C PRO A 195 9.24 -12.75 2.27
N VAL A 196 10.03 -12.69 1.20
CA VAL A 196 10.80 -11.50 0.79
C VAL A 196 10.55 -11.24 -0.68
N TRP A 197 9.97 -10.07 -1.00
CA TRP A 197 9.82 -9.62 -2.37
C TRP A 197 11.00 -8.74 -2.77
N MET A 198 11.90 -9.30 -3.60
CA MET A 198 13.13 -8.63 -4.03
C MET A 198 12.96 -7.86 -5.36
N ASP A 199 11.92 -8.15 -6.11
CA ASP A 199 11.67 -7.68 -7.47
C ASP A 199 10.64 -6.54 -7.56
N VAL A 200 10.24 -5.96 -6.42
CA VAL A 200 9.36 -4.78 -6.38
C VAL A 200 10.11 -3.56 -6.91
N ARG A 201 9.56 -2.94 -7.95
CA ARG A 201 10.13 -1.74 -8.56
C ARG A 201 9.78 -0.51 -7.73
N GLN A 202 10.76 0.05 -7.04
CA GLN A 202 10.58 1.22 -6.15
C GLN A 202 10.05 2.47 -6.89
N SER A 203 10.28 2.57 -8.19
CA SER A 203 9.82 3.69 -9.04
C SER A 203 8.45 3.47 -9.69
N ASN A 204 7.87 2.24 -9.59
CA ASN A 204 6.56 1.93 -10.15
C ASN A 204 5.43 2.48 -9.26
N THR A 205 5.24 3.77 -9.31
CA THR A 205 4.24 4.51 -8.54
C THR A 205 3.48 5.47 -9.46
N LEU A 206 2.29 5.90 -9.05
CA LEU A 206 1.60 6.99 -9.72
C LEU A 206 2.41 8.29 -9.68
N GLN A 207 2.21 9.17 -10.67
CA GLN A 207 2.90 10.45 -10.81
C GLN A 207 2.51 11.40 -9.69
N ARG A 208 3.47 11.75 -8.84
CA ARG A 208 3.27 12.62 -7.66
C ARG A 208 3.53 14.11 -7.90
N LYS A 209 4.15 14.48 -9.03
CA LYS A 209 4.59 15.87 -9.25
C LYS A 209 3.45 16.87 -9.36
N SER A 210 2.32 16.45 -9.92
CA SER A 210 1.14 17.28 -10.13
C SER A 210 0.27 17.51 -8.87
N ALA A 211 0.52 16.78 -7.80
CA ALA A 211 -0.20 16.91 -6.52
C ALA A 211 0.49 17.84 -5.52
N ARG A 212 1.63 18.46 -5.88
CA ARG A 212 2.43 19.28 -4.97
C ARG A 212 1.90 20.71 -4.90
N ASP A 213 1.53 21.15 -3.72
CA ASP A 213 1.43 22.56 -3.36
C ASP A 213 2.82 23.12 -3.02
N GLU A 214 3.07 24.41 -3.26
CA GLU A 214 4.41 24.98 -3.47
C GLU A 214 5.44 24.87 -2.34
N LYS A 215 5.12 24.49 -1.09
CA LYS A 215 6.07 24.61 0.02
C LYS A 215 6.30 23.42 0.94
N ASP A 216 5.37 22.49 1.13
CA ASP A 216 5.47 21.53 2.24
C ASP A 216 5.63 20.05 1.86
N GLU A 217 5.54 19.69 0.59
CA GLU A 217 5.31 18.31 0.18
C GLU A 217 6.49 17.62 -0.50
N LYS A 218 7.63 17.61 0.18
CA LYS A 218 8.77 16.81 -0.27
C LYS A 218 8.57 15.29 -0.12
N HIS A 219 7.46 14.85 0.48
CA HIS A 219 7.34 13.51 1.05
C HIS A 219 6.13 12.68 0.60
N ILE A 220 5.45 13.01 -0.50
CA ILE A 220 4.49 12.08 -1.10
C ILE A 220 5.23 10.81 -1.49
N CYS A 221 4.90 9.71 -0.85
CA CYS A 221 5.43 8.38 -1.15
C CYS A 221 4.27 7.45 -1.50
N PRO A 222 3.75 7.48 -2.74
CA PRO A 222 2.71 6.55 -3.16
C PRO A 222 3.19 5.11 -2.99
N LEU A 223 2.28 4.22 -2.59
CA LEU A 223 2.55 2.79 -2.54
C LEU A 223 2.86 2.28 -3.95
N GLN A 224 3.84 1.38 -4.06
CA GLN A 224 4.22 0.80 -5.33
C GLN A 224 3.07 -0.01 -5.92
N LEU A 225 2.79 0.20 -7.20
CA LEU A 225 1.73 -0.51 -7.91
C LEU A 225 1.99 -2.03 -7.96
N ASP A 226 3.26 -2.46 -8.00
CA ASP A 226 3.63 -3.88 -7.94
C ASP A 226 3.17 -4.53 -6.62
N VAL A 227 3.25 -3.82 -5.50
CA VAL A 227 2.80 -4.32 -4.19
C VAL A 227 1.28 -4.44 -4.14
N ILE A 228 0.60 -3.37 -4.60
CA ILE A 228 -0.87 -3.33 -4.64
C ILE A 228 -1.41 -4.45 -5.54
N GLU A 229 -0.82 -4.61 -6.73
CA GLU A 229 -1.19 -5.63 -7.71
C GLU A 229 -1.12 -7.04 -7.08
N ARG A 230 0.01 -7.39 -6.43
CA ARG A 230 0.18 -8.69 -5.80
C ARG A 230 -0.83 -8.96 -4.69
N CYS A 231 -1.08 -7.95 -3.87
CA CYS A 231 -2.04 -8.09 -2.78
C CYS A 231 -3.48 -8.25 -3.29
N ILE A 232 -3.87 -7.49 -4.32
CA ILE A 232 -5.18 -7.62 -4.94
C ILE A 232 -5.34 -8.99 -5.60
N ASP A 233 -4.33 -9.47 -6.33
CA ASP A 233 -4.36 -10.80 -6.95
C ASP A 233 -4.55 -11.91 -5.91
N LEU A 234 -3.77 -11.86 -4.82
CA LEU A 234 -3.80 -12.88 -3.78
C LEU A 234 -5.12 -12.93 -3.01
N TRP A 235 -5.73 -11.76 -2.74
CA TRP A 235 -6.70 -11.61 -1.67
C TRP A 235 -8.08 -11.14 -2.11
N THR A 236 -8.35 -11.06 -3.43
CA THR A 236 -9.64 -10.57 -3.94
C THR A 236 -10.14 -11.34 -5.16
N ASN A 237 -11.47 -11.42 -5.27
CA ASN A 237 -12.15 -11.85 -6.50
C ASN A 237 -12.39 -10.65 -7.44
N PRO A 238 -12.59 -10.87 -8.77
CA PRO A 238 -13.14 -9.85 -9.65
C PRO A 238 -14.46 -9.28 -9.10
N GLY A 239 -14.59 -7.95 -9.15
CA GLY A 239 -15.76 -7.24 -8.62
C GLY A 239 -15.73 -6.94 -7.12
N ASP A 240 -14.76 -7.48 -6.35
CA ASP A 240 -14.58 -7.18 -4.93
C ASP A 240 -14.29 -5.70 -4.68
N ILE A 241 -14.74 -5.18 -3.54
CA ILE A 241 -14.43 -3.80 -3.10
C ILE A 241 -13.08 -3.80 -2.36
N VAL A 242 -12.15 -2.98 -2.86
CA VAL A 242 -10.84 -2.75 -2.28
C VAL A 242 -10.78 -1.34 -1.70
N LEU A 243 -10.58 -1.25 -0.39
CA LEU A 243 -10.57 0.01 0.37
C LEU A 243 -9.14 0.49 0.63
N ASP A 244 -8.92 1.80 0.43
CA ASP A 244 -7.78 2.54 0.98
C ASP A 244 -8.29 3.74 1.81
N PRO A 245 -8.19 3.71 3.15
CA PRO A 245 -8.62 4.80 4.02
C PRO A 245 -7.68 6.02 3.99
N PHE A 246 -6.51 5.91 3.35
CA PHE A 246 -5.51 6.96 3.16
C PHE A 246 -5.11 7.04 1.69
N ALA A 247 -6.09 7.22 0.80
CA ALA A 247 -5.95 7.00 -0.63
C ALA A 247 -4.84 7.85 -1.30
N GLY A 248 -4.46 8.98 -0.71
CA GLY A 248 -3.48 9.88 -1.27
C GLY A 248 -3.85 10.29 -2.69
N ILE A 249 -2.99 9.99 -3.65
CA ILE A 249 -3.27 10.22 -5.08
C ILE A 249 -4.00 9.05 -5.76
N GLY A 250 -4.60 8.12 -4.97
CA GLY A 250 -5.50 7.08 -5.44
C GLY A 250 -4.82 5.81 -5.98
N SER A 251 -3.62 5.45 -5.51
CA SER A 251 -2.86 4.30 -6.04
C SER A 251 -3.59 2.98 -5.91
N VAL A 252 -4.21 2.72 -4.76
CA VAL A 252 -4.94 1.45 -4.51
C VAL A 252 -6.23 1.39 -5.32
N PRO A 253 -7.16 2.37 -5.25
CA PRO A 253 -8.36 2.31 -6.06
C PRO A 253 -8.07 2.34 -7.58
N TYR A 254 -7.01 3.03 -8.03
CA TYR A 254 -6.54 3.00 -9.41
C TYR A 254 -6.20 1.57 -9.86
N GLN A 255 -5.36 0.88 -9.10
CA GLN A 255 -4.96 -0.48 -9.43
C GLN A 255 -6.14 -1.46 -9.34
N ALA A 256 -7.05 -1.27 -8.38
CA ALA A 256 -8.26 -2.07 -8.24
C ALA A 256 -9.14 -1.99 -9.51
N VAL A 257 -9.36 -0.79 -10.05
CA VAL A 257 -10.14 -0.58 -11.29
C VAL A 257 -9.47 -1.29 -12.47
N LEU A 258 -8.16 -1.13 -12.64
CA LEU A 258 -7.42 -1.79 -13.74
C LEU A 258 -7.47 -3.32 -13.67
N MET A 259 -7.66 -3.87 -12.48
CA MET A 259 -7.74 -5.31 -12.24
C MET A 259 -9.19 -5.84 -12.18
N GLY A 260 -10.18 -5.05 -12.55
CA GLY A 260 -11.59 -5.45 -12.54
C GLY A 260 -12.20 -5.59 -11.13
N ARG A 261 -11.62 -4.91 -10.15
CA ARG A 261 -12.18 -4.74 -8.80
C ARG A 261 -12.80 -3.36 -8.67
N ARG A 262 -13.56 -3.13 -7.60
CA ARG A 262 -14.12 -1.81 -7.29
C ARG A 262 -13.22 -1.10 -6.30
N GLY A 263 -12.68 0.06 -6.69
CA GLY A 263 -11.81 0.86 -5.84
C GLY A 263 -12.59 1.80 -4.93
N LEU A 264 -12.30 1.78 -3.62
CA LEU A 264 -12.85 2.72 -2.65
C LEU A 264 -11.71 3.48 -1.99
N GLY A 265 -11.68 4.81 -2.13
CA GLY A 265 -10.65 5.66 -1.54
C GLY A 265 -11.24 6.72 -0.61
N ILE A 266 -10.52 7.03 0.47
CA ILE A 266 -10.82 8.16 1.35
C ILE A 266 -9.56 9.02 1.44
N GLU A 267 -9.69 10.33 1.21
CA GLU A 267 -8.57 11.27 1.26
C GLU A 267 -9.02 12.58 1.91
N LEU A 268 -8.22 13.07 2.84
CA LEU A 268 -8.52 14.29 3.60
C LEU A 268 -8.11 15.55 2.84
N LYS A 269 -7.00 15.49 2.10
CA LYS A 269 -6.36 16.66 1.50
C LYS A 269 -6.91 16.99 0.12
N ASP A 270 -7.32 18.24 -0.11
CA ASP A 270 -7.92 18.72 -1.35
C ASP A 270 -7.07 18.45 -2.60
N SER A 271 -5.78 18.76 -2.54
CA SER A 271 -4.88 18.59 -3.69
C SER A 271 -4.65 17.11 -4.05
N TYR A 272 -4.63 16.24 -3.04
CA TYR A 272 -4.51 14.79 -3.24
C TYR A 272 -5.80 14.21 -3.77
N PHE A 273 -6.94 14.60 -3.21
CA PHE A 273 -8.26 14.22 -3.71
C PHE A 273 -8.44 14.59 -5.19
N ALA A 274 -8.08 15.83 -5.56
CA ALA A 274 -8.15 16.29 -6.96
C ALA A 274 -7.22 15.49 -7.89
N GLN A 275 -6.02 15.10 -7.43
CA GLN A 275 -5.12 14.26 -8.21
C GLN A 275 -5.61 12.82 -8.29
N ALA A 276 -6.13 12.27 -7.20
CA ALA A 276 -6.71 10.93 -7.17
C ALA A 276 -7.88 10.81 -8.15
N THR A 277 -8.74 11.83 -8.23
CA THR A 277 -9.83 11.89 -9.21
C THR A 277 -9.31 11.73 -10.65
N LYS A 278 -8.32 12.52 -11.04
CA LYS A 278 -7.70 12.43 -12.38
C LYS A 278 -7.10 11.05 -12.66
N ASN A 279 -6.46 10.47 -11.66
CA ASN A 279 -5.88 9.14 -11.79
C ASN A 279 -6.96 8.06 -11.96
N LEU A 280 -8.07 8.16 -11.23
CA LEU A 280 -9.20 7.23 -11.33
C LEU A 280 -9.94 7.36 -12.67
N GLU A 281 -10.16 8.57 -13.16
CA GLU A 281 -10.70 8.82 -14.52
C GLU A 281 -9.79 8.22 -15.59
N SER A 282 -8.46 8.30 -15.41
CA SER A 282 -7.50 7.65 -16.30
C SER A 282 -7.56 6.13 -16.23
N ALA A 283 -7.73 5.55 -15.03
CA ALA A 283 -7.91 4.10 -14.87
C ALA A 283 -9.19 3.61 -15.55
N GLU A 284 -10.27 4.37 -15.40
CA GLU A 284 -11.55 4.12 -16.06
C GLU A 284 -11.40 4.11 -17.59
N HIS A 285 -10.77 5.13 -18.15
CA HIS A 285 -10.51 5.21 -19.58
C HIS A 285 -9.67 4.02 -20.09
N THR A 286 -8.62 3.65 -19.34
CA THR A 286 -7.78 2.50 -19.68
C THR A 286 -8.57 1.21 -19.63
N ALA A 287 -9.39 1.01 -18.60
CA ALA A 287 -10.25 -0.18 -18.48
C ALA A 287 -11.27 -0.27 -19.63
N ASP A 288 -11.81 0.85 -20.10
CA ASP A 288 -12.76 0.90 -21.21
C ASP A 288 -12.09 0.63 -22.57
N THR A 289 -10.86 1.05 -22.76
CA THR A 289 -10.15 0.96 -24.06
C THR A 289 -9.31 -0.29 -24.21
N GLU A 290 -8.64 -0.72 -23.13
CA GLU A 290 -7.73 -1.87 -23.14
C GLU A 290 -8.32 -3.12 -22.45
N GLY A 291 -9.48 -2.95 -21.80
CA GLY A 291 -10.11 -3.97 -20.96
C GLY A 291 -9.50 -4.09 -19.58
N VAL A 292 -10.23 -4.71 -18.68
CA VAL A 292 -9.74 -4.99 -17.32
C VAL A 292 -8.91 -6.27 -17.30
N ASP A 293 -7.81 -6.21 -16.57
CA ASP A 293 -6.92 -7.36 -16.39
C ASP A 293 -7.28 -8.11 -15.11
N THR A 294 -8.11 -9.12 -15.23
CA THR A 294 -8.52 -9.96 -14.09
C THR A 294 -7.55 -11.12 -13.82
N ARG A 295 -6.54 -11.31 -14.69
CA ARG A 295 -5.56 -12.39 -14.57
C ARG A 295 -4.26 -11.90 -13.95
N VAL A 296 -3.60 -12.77 -13.20
CA VAL A 296 -2.22 -12.56 -12.74
C VAL A 296 -1.32 -12.57 -13.98
N ARG A 297 -0.65 -11.46 -14.24
CA ARG A 297 0.23 -11.33 -15.39
C ARG A 297 1.69 -11.35 -14.96
N LEU A 298 2.44 -12.20 -15.62
CA LEU A 298 3.89 -12.21 -15.49
C LEU A 298 4.47 -10.88 -15.99
N ARG A 299 5.45 -10.39 -15.29
CA ARG A 299 6.28 -9.28 -15.76
C ARG A 299 7.59 -9.86 -16.28
N CYS A 300 8.07 -9.29 -17.37
CA CYS A 300 9.40 -9.63 -17.89
C CYS A 300 10.47 -9.40 -16.80
N PRO A 301 11.30 -10.40 -16.46
CA PRO A 301 12.31 -10.25 -15.42
C PRO A 301 13.38 -9.22 -15.79
N ASN A 302 13.59 -8.96 -17.08
CA ASN A 302 14.60 -8.02 -17.54
C ASN A 302 14.10 -6.56 -17.60
N CYS A 303 12.92 -6.30 -18.19
CA CYS A 303 12.45 -4.93 -18.42
C CYS A 303 11.17 -4.56 -17.64
N GLY A 304 10.58 -5.50 -16.89
CA GLY A 304 9.40 -5.29 -16.05
C GLY A 304 8.09 -5.07 -16.79
N VAL A 305 8.06 -5.13 -18.12
CA VAL A 305 6.82 -5.00 -18.88
C VAL A 305 5.87 -6.15 -18.59
N LYS A 306 4.57 -5.88 -18.50
CA LYS A 306 3.56 -6.94 -18.42
C LYS A 306 3.61 -7.78 -19.70
N VAL A 307 3.68 -9.11 -19.54
CA VAL A 307 3.77 -10.04 -20.66
C VAL A 307 2.54 -10.95 -20.63
N THR A 308 1.86 -11.02 -21.75
CA THR A 308 0.76 -11.96 -21.99
C THR A 308 1.21 -13.00 -23.00
N ASP A 309 1.01 -14.25 -22.71
CA ASP A 309 1.06 -15.40 -23.65
C ASP A 309 2.27 -15.50 -24.62
N SER A 310 3.33 -14.71 -24.47
CA SER A 310 4.50 -14.80 -25.35
C SER A 310 5.67 -15.46 -24.64
N LYS A 311 6.36 -16.35 -25.36
CA LYS A 311 7.61 -16.96 -24.86
C LYS A 311 8.78 -15.99 -24.81
N ILE A 312 8.69 -14.91 -25.54
CA ILE A 312 9.74 -13.90 -25.68
C ILE A 312 9.13 -12.55 -25.32
N CYS A 313 9.84 -11.76 -24.50
CA CYS A 313 9.38 -10.42 -24.15
C CYS A 313 9.33 -9.52 -25.41
N PRO A 314 8.18 -8.92 -25.72
CA PRO A 314 8.03 -8.10 -26.94
C PRO A 314 8.83 -6.80 -26.90
N ILE A 315 9.31 -6.38 -25.71
CA ILE A 315 10.06 -5.12 -25.54
C ILE A 315 11.56 -5.36 -25.56
N CYS A 316 12.07 -6.35 -24.83
CA CYS A 316 13.52 -6.53 -24.69
C CYS A 316 14.05 -7.87 -25.27
N GLY A 317 13.16 -8.70 -25.84
CA GLY A 317 13.55 -9.94 -26.51
C GLY A 317 14.00 -11.08 -25.59
N VAL A 318 13.93 -10.92 -24.24
CA VAL A 318 14.35 -11.97 -23.32
C VAL A 318 13.40 -13.17 -23.40
N ASP A 319 13.96 -14.37 -23.34
CA ASP A 319 13.17 -15.60 -23.26
C ASP A 319 12.57 -15.71 -21.85
N LEU A 320 11.24 -15.69 -21.79
CA LEU A 320 10.46 -15.74 -20.55
C LEU A 320 10.27 -17.16 -20.01
N MET A 321 10.66 -18.16 -20.81
CA MET A 321 10.63 -19.59 -20.46
C MET A 321 12.01 -20.15 -20.11
N ALA A 322 13.07 -19.36 -20.27
CA ALA A 322 14.42 -19.76 -19.86
C ALA A 322 14.44 -19.92 -18.33
N LYS A 323 14.63 -21.15 -17.87
CA LYS A 323 14.91 -21.42 -16.46
C LYS A 323 16.27 -20.83 -16.15
N GLU A 324 16.39 -20.01 -15.13
CA GLU A 324 17.68 -19.73 -14.50
C GLU A 324 18.22 -21.08 -14.01
N GLU A 325 19.35 -21.54 -14.59
CA GLU A 325 20.12 -22.67 -14.12
C GLU A 325 20.86 -22.33 -12.81
#